data_76379a283c96c9dd6a30eb991cf708a7
#
_entry.id   76379a283c96c9dd6a30eb991cf708a7
#
_cell.length_a   1.000
_cell.length_b   1.000
_cell.length_c   1.000
_cell.angle_alpha   90.00
_cell.angle_beta   90.00
_cell.angle_gamma   90.00
#
_symmetry.space_group_name_H-M   'P 1'
#
loop_
_entity.id
_entity.type
_entity.pdbx_description
1 polymer ?
#
loop_
_entity_poly.entity_id
_entity_poly.type
_entity_poly.pdbx_seq_one_letter_code
_entity_poly.pdbx_strand_id
1 'polypeptide(L)'
;SAKGAALKGNNGITDSYIYTAELTDLKKGTAYEYRTRTGNTVSGWMDFRTDDGGAFKAVIYPDSQSADYTGWSKLAAKAYELNKDAALFISMGDLVDNGQDEYQWQAWMRSMKGIMDTIPGAVMMGNHEDYSLDWKMAKPDRYLAHFHLPNNGDADYKDHFYSFDWGDVHFTVLDTQLNELKEWYPDLFEREKGS
;
A
#
# COMPACT_ATOMS: atom_id res chain seq x y z
N SER A 1 4.15 -20.24 -3.07
CA SER A 1 5.23 -19.83 -2.14
C SER A 1 5.51 -18.35 -2.32
N ALA A 2 5.79 -17.64 -1.22
CA ALA A 2 6.13 -16.22 -1.27
C ALA A 2 7.56 -16.00 -1.82
N LYS A 3 7.76 -14.87 -2.51
CA LYS A 3 9.07 -14.35 -2.91
C LYS A 3 9.51 -13.33 -1.87
N GLY A 4 10.76 -13.42 -1.40
CA GLY A 4 11.33 -12.50 -0.43
C GLY A 4 12.31 -11.53 -1.06
N ALA A 5 12.25 -10.28 -0.68
CA ALA A 5 13.22 -9.23 -1.01
C ALA A 5 13.81 -8.63 0.28
N ALA A 6 15.12 -8.40 0.30
CA ALA A 6 15.77 -7.77 1.44
C ALA A 6 15.45 -6.27 1.47
N LEU A 7 15.16 -5.77 2.66
CA LEU A 7 14.96 -4.36 2.93
C LEU A 7 15.98 -3.90 3.97
N LYS A 8 16.77 -2.90 3.63
CA LYS A 8 17.71 -2.28 4.56
C LYS A 8 16.97 -1.44 5.60
N GLY A 9 17.21 -1.76 6.87
CA GLY A 9 16.69 -0.96 7.97
C GLY A 9 17.42 0.38 8.09
N ASN A 10 16.76 1.33 8.74
CA ASN A 10 17.35 2.60 9.18
C ASN A 10 16.57 3.15 10.37
N ASN A 11 16.99 4.26 10.89
CA ASN A 11 16.32 4.98 11.99
C ASN A 11 15.94 4.06 13.17
N GLY A 12 16.88 3.19 13.56
CA GLY A 12 16.70 2.23 14.67
C GLY A 12 16.01 0.91 14.29
N ILE A 13 15.61 0.75 13.04
CA ILE A 13 15.04 -0.50 12.52
C ILE A 13 16.14 -1.35 11.89
N THR A 14 16.17 -2.62 12.22
CA THR A 14 17.11 -3.61 11.66
C THR A 14 16.72 -4.03 10.24
N ASP A 15 17.69 -4.55 9.48
CA ASP A 15 17.45 -5.16 8.18
C ASP A 15 16.37 -6.25 8.27
N SER A 16 15.51 -6.30 7.29
CA SER A 16 14.36 -7.21 7.24
C SER A 16 14.15 -7.78 5.83
N TYR A 17 13.12 -8.61 5.69
CA TYR A 17 12.67 -9.12 4.40
C TYR A 17 11.18 -8.85 4.23
N ILE A 18 10.81 -8.39 3.04
CA ILE A 18 9.41 -8.31 2.63
C ILE A 18 9.11 -9.54 1.79
N TYR A 19 8.01 -10.21 2.09
CA TYR A 19 7.58 -11.40 1.37
C TYR A 19 6.27 -11.13 0.66
N THR A 20 6.27 -11.30 -0.66
CA THR A 20 5.08 -11.18 -1.51
C THR A 20 4.60 -12.55 -1.94
N ALA A 21 3.31 -12.81 -1.80
CA ALA A 21 2.65 -14.01 -2.29
C ALA A 21 1.44 -13.63 -3.14
N GLU A 22 1.43 -14.08 -4.38
CA GLU A 22 0.29 -13.94 -5.26
C GLU A 22 -0.68 -15.10 -5.06
N LEU A 23 -1.96 -14.79 -4.88
CA LEU A 23 -3.03 -15.77 -4.80
C LEU A 23 -3.84 -15.71 -6.10
N THR A 24 -3.82 -16.81 -6.85
CA THR A 24 -4.50 -16.92 -8.15
C THR A 24 -5.72 -17.83 -8.05
N ASP A 25 -6.54 -17.84 -9.10
CA ASP A 25 -7.70 -18.72 -9.25
C ASP A 25 -8.74 -18.60 -8.12
N LEU A 26 -8.82 -17.42 -7.50
CA LEU A 26 -9.81 -17.15 -6.48
C LEU A 26 -11.20 -17.03 -7.10
N LYS A 27 -12.18 -17.64 -6.44
CA LYS A 27 -13.58 -17.56 -6.87
C LYS A 27 -14.18 -16.23 -6.43
N LYS A 28 -14.98 -15.62 -7.29
CA LYS A 28 -15.73 -14.40 -7.02
C LYS A 28 -16.71 -14.61 -5.86
N GLY A 29 -16.91 -13.59 -5.03
CA GLY A 29 -17.85 -13.59 -3.93
C GLY A 29 -17.57 -14.60 -2.81
N THR A 30 -16.31 -15.02 -2.66
CA THR A 30 -15.94 -16.12 -1.76
C THR A 30 -15.10 -15.61 -0.59
N ALA A 31 -15.44 -16.07 0.60
CA ALA A 31 -14.63 -15.87 1.79
C ALA A 31 -13.48 -16.89 1.84
N TYR A 32 -12.30 -16.41 2.15
CA TYR A 32 -11.07 -17.21 2.30
C TYR A 32 -10.44 -16.95 3.65
N GLU A 33 -9.81 -17.97 4.18
CA GLU A 33 -8.92 -17.86 5.34
C GLU A 33 -7.49 -18.10 4.91
N TYR A 34 -6.56 -17.36 5.48
CA TYR A 34 -5.14 -17.53 5.21
C TYR A 34 -4.31 -17.36 6.48
N ARG A 35 -3.10 -17.87 6.45
CA ARG A 35 -2.08 -17.63 7.47
C ARG A 35 -0.71 -17.62 6.83
N THR A 36 0.23 -16.95 7.46
CA THR A 36 1.63 -16.92 7.03
C THR A 36 2.47 -17.86 7.86
N ARG A 37 3.52 -18.40 7.25
CA ARG A 37 4.51 -19.24 7.95
C ARG A 37 5.92 -18.84 7.55
N THR A 38 6.76 -18.58 8.55
CA THR A 38 8.19 -18.30 8.36
C THR A 38 8.97 -19.24 9.27
N GLY A 39 9.66 -20.21 8.68
CA GLY A 39 10.31 -21.28 9.40
C GLY A 39 9.31 -22.06 10.27
N ASN A 40 9.49 -22.01 11.60
CA ASN A 40 8.61 -22.67 12.56
C ASN A 40 7.53 -21.73 13.14
N THR A 41 7.57 -20.45 12.81
CA THR A 41 6.58 -19.47 13.28
C THR A 41 5.40 -19.43 12.31
N VAL A 42 4.19 -19.53 12.85
CA VAL A 42 2.94 -19.49 12.11
C VAL A 42 2.06 -18.38 12.70
N SER A 43 1.48 -17.54 11.84
CA SER A 43 0.52 -16.53 12.28
C SER A 43 -0.82 -17.15 12.73
N GLY A 44 -1.67 -16.36 13.39
CA GLY A 44 -3.09 -16.68 13.49
C GLY A 44 -3.73 -16.74 12.09
N TRP A 45 -4.94 -17.28 12.05
CA TRP A 45 -5.78 -17.22 10.85
C TRP A 45 -6.29 -15.80 10.66
N MET A 46 -6.31 -15.36 9.40
CA MET A 46 -6.85 -14.10 8.91
C MET A 46 -7.82 -14.46 7.78
N ASP A 47 -8.82 -13.62 7.58
CA ASP A 47 -9.84 -13.84 6.56
C ASP A 47 -9.91 -12.65 5.60
N PHE A 48 -10.33 -12.90 4.38
CA PHE A 48 -10.70 -11.87 3.41
C PHE A 48 -11.80 -12.40 2.48
N ARG A 49 -12.46 -11.48 1.78
CA ARG A 49 -13.49 -11.82 0.81
C ARG A 49 -13.15 -11.21 -0.54
N THR A 50 -13.36 -11.98 -1.59
CA THR A 50 -13.28 -11.49 -2.97
C THR A 50 -14.55 -10.73 -3.36
N ASP A 51 -14.42 -9.82 -4.34
CA ASP A 51 -15.54 -9.10 -4.92
C ASP A 51 -16.66 -10.04 -5.38
N ASP A 52 -17.91 -9.70 -5.09
CA ASP A 52 -19.10 -10.45 -5.52
C ASP A 52 -19.82 -9.79 -6.71
N GLY A 53 -19.38 -8.60 -7.14
CA GLY A 53 -19.95 -7.81 -8.23
C GLY A 53 -21.19 -7.02 -7.84
N GLY A 54 -21.51 -6.96 -6.56
CA GLY A 54 -22.61 -6.18 -6.04
C GLY A 54 -22.22 -4.78 -5.59
N ALA A 55 -23.16 -4.08 -4.96
CA ALA A 55 -22.89 -2.82 -4.31
C ALA A 55 -21.93 -3.04 -3.13
N PHE A 56 -21.00 -2.13 -2.94
CA PHE A 56 -19.97 -2.23 -1.91
C PHE A 56 -19.74 -0.91 -1.18
N LYS A 57 -19.05 -0.98 -0.06
CA LYS A 57 -18.56 0.16 0.71
C LYS A 57 -17.05 0.13 0.72
N ALA A 58 -16.41 1.29 0.52
CA ALA A 58 -14.98 1.50 0.72
C ALA A 58 -14.74 2.47 1.88
N VAL A 59 -13.68 2.23 2.66
CA VAL A 59 -13.17 3.21 3.62
C VAL A 59 -11.99 3.92 2.99
N ILE A 60 -12.04 5.26 2.94
CA ILE A 60 -11.00 6.08 2.33
C ILE A 60 -10.19 6.76 3.43
N TYR A 61 -8.88 6.62 3.38
CA TYR A 61 -7.91 7.18 4.32
C TYR A 61 -6.95 8.11 3.57
N PRO A 62 -7.14 9.43 3.60
CA PRO A 62 -6.13 10.37 3.10
C PRO A 62 -5.14 10.74 4.20
N ASP A 63 -3.94 11.16 3.82
CA ASP A 63 -2.98 11.90 4.66
C ASP A 63 -2.81 11.32 6.06
N SER A 64 -2.35 10.07 6.13
CA SER A 64 -2.18 9.36 7.39
C SER A 64 -0.85 9.63 8.09
N GLN A 65 0.04 10.40 7.46
CA GLN A 65 1.34 10.75 8.02
C GLN A 65 1.21 11.41 9.40
N SER A 66 2.11 11.03 10.30
CA SER A 66 2.06 11.48 11.68
C SER A 66 3.40 11.34 12.37
N ALA A 67 3.64 12.12 13.42
CA ALA A 67 4.84 12.04 14.24
C ALA A 67 4.91 10.73 15.05
N ASP A 68 3.79 10.22 15.55
CA ASP A 68 3.76 9.05 16.44
C ASP A 68 2.76 7.96 16.06
N TYR A 69 1.92 8.20 15.06
CA TYR A 69 0.86 7.31 14.58
C TYR A 69 -0.19 6.87 15.62
N THR A 70 -0.11 7.34 16.86
CA THR A 70 -1.08 6.96 17.91
C THR A 70 -2.48 7.46 17.59
N GLY A 71 -2.57 8.72 17.13
CA GLY A 71 -3.82 9.33 16.67
C GLY A 71 -4.38 8.61 15.45
N TRP A 72 -3.53 8.38 14.47
CA TRP A 72 -3.87 7.66 13.25
C TRP A 72 -4.39 6.25 13.53
N SER A 73 -3.67 5.48 14.35
CA SER A 73 -4.08 4.11 14.71
C SER A 73 -5.49 4.06 15.31
N LYS A 74 -5.81 4.99 16.20
CA LYS A 74 -7.15 5.10 16.81
C LYS A 74 -8.21 5.48 15.78
N LEU A 75 -7.90 6.45 14.89
CA LEU A 75 -8.81 6.89 13.84
C LEU A 75 -9.11 5.77 12.85
N ALA A 76 -8.07 5.12 12.32
CA ALA A 76 -8.21 4.03 11.36
C ALA A 76 -9.02 2.87 11.94
N ALA A 77 -8.68 2.45 13.15
CA ALA A 77 -9.40 1.39 13.86
C ALA A 77 -10.88 1.76 14.08
N LYS A 78 -11.16 3.01 14.48
CA LYS A 78 -12.55 3.47 14.70
C LYS A 78 -13.34 3.59 13.41
N ALA A 79 -12.72 4.08 12.34
CA ALA A 79 -13.36 4.15 11.03
C ALA A 79 -13.75 2.74 10.55
N TYR A 80 -12.86 1.77 10.67
CA TYR A 80 -13.14 0.39 10.31
C TYR A 80 -14.15 -0.27 11.26
N GLU A 81 -14.08 -0.02 12.57
CA GLU A 81 -15.07 -0.52 13.53
C GLU A 81 -16.49 -0.12 13.15
N LEU A 82 -16.68 1.13 12.70
CA LEU A 82 -17.97 1.67 12.27
C LEU A 82 -18.39 1.19 10.88
N ASN A 83 -17.49 0.58 10.11
CA ASN A 83 -17.69 0.13 8.74
C ASN A 83 -17.16 -1.29 8.52
N LYS A 84 -17.53 -2.22 9.41
CA LYS A 84 -17.12 -3.63 9.32
C LYS A 84 -17.60 -4.35 8.06
N ASP A 85 -18.57 -3.78 7.38
CA ASP A 85 -19.09 -4.22 6.10
C ASP A 85 -18.33 -3.61 4.89
N ALA A 86 -17.27 -2.84 5.13
CA ALA A 86 -16.42 -2.35 4.05
C ALA A 86 -15.73 -3.52 3.32
N ALA A 87 -15.81 -3.49 2.01
CA ALA A 87 -15.22 -4.50 1.13
C ALA A 87 -13.75 -4.25 0.84
N LEU A 88 -13.31 -2.98 0.88
CA LEU A 88 -11.93 -2.57 0.67
C LEU A 88 -11.64 -1.25 1.41
N PHE A 89 -10.35 -0.94 1.54
CA PHE A 89 -9.91 0.40 1.90
C PHE A 89 -9.09 1.03 0.78
N ILE A 90 -9.05 2.36 0.73
CA ILE A 90 -8.22 3.13 -0.20
C ILE A 90 -7.40 4.11 0.64
N SER A 91 -6.07 4.07 0.51
CA SER A 91 -5.18 5.04 1.15
C SER A 91 -4.61 5.99 0.10
N MET A 92 -4.96 7.28 0.22
CA MET A 92 -4.80 8.27 -0.84
C MET A 92 -3.48 9.04 -0.77
N GLY A 93 -2.38 8.35 -0.51
CA GLY A 93 -1.05 8.94 -0.42
C GLY A 93 -0.74 9.54 0.96
N ASP A 94 0.48 10.01 1.11
CA ASP A 94 1.03 10.54 2.36
C ASP A 94 0.78 9.58 3.54
N LEU A 95 1.17 8.31 3.32
CA LEU A 95 0.99 7.26 4.31
C LEU A 95 1.91 7.50 5.51
N VAL A 96 3.13 7.94 5.20
CA VAL A 96 4.18 8.26 6.15
C VAL A 96 4.62 9.71 5.98
N ASP A 97 5.18 10.30 7.02
CA ASP A 97 5.66 11.68 7.00
C ASP A 97 7.01 11.80 6.25
N ASN A 98 7.77 10.70 6.19
CA ASN A 98 9.02 10.63 5.44
C ASN A 98 9.17 9.26 4.78
N GLY A 99 9.13 9.22 3.47
CA GLY A 99 9.12 8.02 2.65
C GLY A 99 10.36 7.12 2.81
N GLN A 100 11.50 7.67 3.26
CA GLN A 100 12.71 6.89 3.51
C GLN A 100 12.87 6.45 4.97
N ASP A 101 11.90 6.72 5.85
CA ASP A 101 11.95 6.34 7.26
C ASP A 101 11.27 4.99 7.52
N GLU A 102 12.06 3.93 7.69
CA GLU A 102 11.53 2.60 7.96
C GLU A 102 10.81 2.51 9.31
N TYR A 103 11.17 3.32 10.29
CA TYR A 103 10.43 3.37 11.55
C TYR A 103 8.98 3.80 11.35
N GLN A 104 8.76 4.80 10.49
CA GLN A 104 7.42 5.30 10.18
C GLN A 104 6.61 4.27 9.37
N TRP A 105 7.22 3.62 8.38
CA TRP A 105 6.57 2.52 7.65
C TRP A 105 6.09 1.43 8.58
N GLN A 106 6.93 1.00 9.50
CA GLN A 106 6.54 -0.01 10.47
C GLN A 106 5.46 0.47 11.45
N ALA A 107 5.46 1.75 11.82
CA ALA A 107 4.42 2.35 12.64
C ALA A 107 3.08 2.40 11.89
N TRP A 108 3.11 2.77 10.61
CA TRP A 108 1.93 2.76 9.75
C TRP A 108 1.35 1.35 9.59
N MET A 109 2.19 0.37 9.25
CA MET A 109 1.78 -1.04 9.11
C MET A 109 1.16 -1.59 10.40
N ARG A 110 1.73 -1.27 11.55
CA ARG A 110 1.15 -1.65 12.85
C ARG A 110 -0.21 -1.00 13.09
N SER A 111 -0.38 0.25 12.67
CA SER A 111 -1.65 0.99 12.81
C SER A 111 -2.77 0.41 11.94
N MET A 112 -2.41 -0.12 10.78
CA MET A 112 -3.36 -0.74 9.85
C MET A 112 -3.62 -2.23 10.13
N LYS A 113 -2.95 -2.81 11.12
CA LYS A 113 -3.17 -4.21 11.51
C LYS A 113 -4.63 -4.43 11.94
N GLY A 114 -5.24 -5.53 11.49
CA GLY A 114 -6.66 -5.83 11.69
C GLY A 114 -7.58 -5.16 10.67
N ILE A 115 -7.03 -4.33 9.77
CA ILE A 115 -7.72 -3.77 8.63
C ILE A 115 -7.13 -4.41 7.36
N MET A 116 -5.86 -4.13 7.06
CA MET A 116 -5.20 -4.61 5.84
C MET A 116 -4.98 -6.13 5.79
N ASP A 117 -5.11 -6.81 6.91
CA ASP A 117 -5.09 -8.28 6.99
C ASP A 117 -6.48 -8.91 6.80
N THR A 118 -7.55 -8.10 6.68
CA THR A 118 -8.94 -8.59 6.52
C THR A 118 -9.67 -8.07 5.28
N ILE A 119 -9.37 -6.86 4.85
CA ILE A 119 -9.95 -6.31 3.60
C ILE A 119 -8.84 -5.88 2.64
N PRO A 120 -9.02 -6.09 1.33
CA PRO A 120 -8.09 -5.61 0.31
C PRO A 120 -7.86 -4.11 0.40
N GLY A 121 -6.64 -3.67 0.12
CA GLY A 121 -6.28 -2.28 0.13
C GLY A 121 -5.75 -1.80 -1.22
N ALA A 122 -6.24 -0.66 -1.68
CA ALA A 122 -5.61 0.11 -2.73
C ALA A 122 -4.82 1.25 -2.09
N VAL A 123 -3.53 1.31 -2.38
CA VAL A 123 -2.65 2.35 -1.86
C VAL A 123 -2.05 3.15 -3.01
N MET A 124 -1.81 4.43 -2.80
CA MET A 124 -1.14 5.29 -3.76
C MET A 124 -0.09 6.14 -3.05
N MET A 125 0.82 6.70 -3.81
CA MET A 125 1.82 7.64 -3.31
C MET A 125 1.23 9.05 -3.19
N GLY A 126 1.73 9.79 -2.20
CA GLY A 126 1.69 11.24 -2.16
C GLY A 126 3.10 11.80 -2.21
N ASN A 127 3.26 13.08 -1.97
CA ASN A 127 4.59 13.72 -2.00
C ASN A 127 5.49 13.33 -0.81
N HIS A 128 4.91 12.90 0.30
CA HIS A 128 5.69 12.49 1.46
C HIS A 128 6.43 11.17 1.25
N GLU A 129 5.96 10.31 0.37
CA GLU A 129 6.66 9.10 -0.03
C GLU A 129 8.00 9.39 -0.74
N ASP A 130 8.14 10.58 -1.35
CA ASP A 130 9.33 11.05 -2.06
C ASP A 130 10.30 11.88 -1.20
N TYR A 131 10.19 11.85 0.13
CA TYR A 131 11.14 12.54 0.99
C TYR A 131 12.18 11.61 1.61
N SER A 132 13.44 12.06 1.54
CA SER A 132 14.58 11.46 2.25
C SER A 132 14.60 11.88 3.72
N LEU A 133 15.46 11.22 4.53
CA LEU A 133 15.58 11.53 5.96
C LEU A 133 16.04 12.97 6.25
N ASP A 134 16.66 13.63 5.29
CA ASP A 134 17.05 15.05 5.36
C ASP A 134 16.07 15.99 4.62
N TRP A 135 14.86 15.52 4.36
CA TRP A 135 13.76 16.26 3.74
C TRP A 135 14.03 16.76 2.32
N LYS A 136 14.89 16.05 1.61
CA LYS A 136 15.09 16.27 0.18
C LYS A 136 14.29 15.25 -0.61
N MET A 137 14.04 15.58 -1.86
CA MET A 137 13.46 14.63 -2.79
C MET A 137 14.31 13.37 -2.89
N ALA A 138 13.68 12.22 -2.87
CA ALA A 138 14.30 10.93 -3.01
C ALA A 138 13.36 9.96 -3.70
N LYS A 139 13.91 9.00 -4.42
CA LYS A 139 13.08 7.94 -5.02
C LYS A 139 12.30 7.19 -3.95
N PRO A 140 11.00 6.86 -4.17
CA PRO A 140 10.14 6.21 -3.18
C PRO A 140 10.45 4.71 -3.01
N ASP A 141 11.73 4.36 -2.87
CA ASP A 141 12.20 2.96 -2.88
C ASP A 141 11.54 2.10 -1.80
N ARG A 142 11.17 2.69 -0.66
CA ARG A 142 10.51 1.94 0.42
C ARG A 142 9.04 1.69 0.13
N TYR A 143 8.32 2.67 -0.40
CA TYR A 143 6.96 2.46 -0.88
C TYR A 143 6.95 1.32 -1.91
N LEU A 144 7.80 1.41 -2.93
CA LEU A 144 7.93 0.41 -3.99
C LEU A 144 8.36 -0.98 -3.47
N ALA A 145 9.06 -1.03 -2.33
CA ALA A 145 9.42 -2.30 -1.68
C ALA A 145 8.28 -2.87 -0.82
N HIS A 146 7.53 -2.01 -0.14
CA HIS A 146 6.44 -2.44 0.75
C HIS A 146 5.18 -2.89 0.01
N PHE A 147 4.89 -2.29 -1.13
CA PHE A 147 3.66 -2.58 -1.88
C PHE A 147 3.95 -3.25 -3.21
N HIS A 148 3.19 -4.29 -3.49
CA HIS A 148 3.20 -4.99 -4.76
C HIS A 148 1.80 -4.86 -5.37
N LEU A 149 1.68 -3.93 -6.30
CA LEU A 149 0.41 -3.47 -6.85
C LEU A 149 0.13 -4.14 -8.20
N PRO A 150 -1.10 -4.04 -8.75
CA PRO A 150 -1.39 -4.55 -10.08
C PRO A 150 -0.43 -4.00 -11.14
N ASN A 151 0.21 -4.88 -11.90
CA ASN A 151 1.16 -4.50 -12.94
C ASN A 151 0.44 -4.38 -14.30
N ASN A 152 -0.48 -3.43 -14.39
CA ASN A 152 -1.29 -3.16 -15.59
C ASN A 152 -1.19 -1.70 -16.07
N GLY A 153 -0.30 -0.93 -15.48
CA GLY A 153 0.13 0.37 -15.96
C GLY A 153 1.33 0.28 -16.91
N ASP A 154 2.14 1.31 -16.97
CA ASP A 154 3.38 1.33 -17.73
C ASP A 154 4.43 0.43 -17.08
N ALA A 155 5.08 -0.42 -17.87
CA ALA A 155 6.06 -1.40 -17.38
C ALA A 155 7.32 -0.76 -16.78
N ASP A 156 7.70 0.44 -17.25
CA ASP A 156 8.87 1.19 -16.76
C ASP A 156 8.59 1.88 -15.41
N TYR A 157 7.30 2.05 -15.06
CA TYR A 157 6.84 2.75 -13.86
C TYR A 157 5.95 1.87 -13.00
N LYS A 158 6.37 0.63 -12.87
CA LYS A 158 5.69 -0.36 -12.07
C LYS A 158 5.44 0.14 -10.64
N ASP A 159 4.25 -0.17 -10.12
CA ASP A 159 3.79 0.19 -8.77
C ASP A 159 3.58 1.72 -8.54
N HIS A 160 3.74 2.58 -9.58
CA HIS A 160 3.36 4.00 -9.56
C HIS A 160 1.93 4.22 -10.02
N PHE A 161 1.55 3.59 -11.14
CA PHE A 161 0.21 3.70 -11.74
C PHE A 161 -0.39 2.32 -11.90
N TYR A 162 -1.64 2.18 -11.58
CA TYR A 162 -2.35 0.94 -11.82
C TYR A 162 -3.86 1.18 -11.85
N SER A 163 -4.61 0.18 -12.27
CA SER A 163 -6.05 0.17 -12.16
C SER A 163 -6.56 -1.17 -11.63
N PHE A 164 -7.76 -1.15 -11.12
CA PHE A 164 -8.45 -2.36 -10.68
C PHE A 164 -9.96 -2.15 -10.74
N ASP A 165 -10.69 -3.26 -10.80
CA ASP A 165 -12.14 -3.26 -10.76
C ASP A 165 -12.62 -3.79 -9.41
N TRP A 166 -13.68 -3.20 -8.89
CA TRP A 166 -14.43 -3.72 -7.76
C TRP A 166 -15.92 -3.46 -7.96
N GLY A 167 -16.74 -4.52 -7.96
CA GLY A 167 -18.12 -4.42 -8.40
C GLY A 167 -18.22 -3.93 -9.83
N ASP A 168 -19.02 -2.90 -10.03
CA ASP A 168 -19.20 -2.22 -11.33
C ASP A 168 -18.34 -0.93 -11.46
N VAL A 169 -17.38 -0.73 -10.56
CA VAL A 169 -16.52 0.46 -10.54
C VAL A 169 -15.13 0.12 -11.02
N HIS A 170 -14.64 0.88 -11.98
CA HIS A 170 -13.24 0.89 -12.40
C HIS A 170 -12.48 1.98 -11.65
N PHE A 171 -11.42 1.61 -10.94
CA PHE A 171 -10.54 2.52 -10.23
C PHE A 171 -9.24 2.70 -11.01
N THR A 172 -8.86 3.95 -11.24
CA THR A 172 -7.56 4.30 -11.80
C THR A 172 -6.76 5.05 -10.73
N VAL A 173 -5.60 4.52 -10.40
CA VAL A 173 -4.65 5.12 -9.46
C VAL A 173 -3.55 5.81 -10.26
N LEU A 174 -3.37 7.10 -10.00
CA LEU A 174 -2.39 7.95 -10.66
C LEU A 174 -1.38 8.46 -9.65
N ASP A 175 -0.12 8.49 -10.06
CA ASP A 175 0.94 9.22 -9.36
C ASP A 175 1.02 10.62 -9.96
N THR A 176 0.68 11.64 -9.17
CA THR A 176 0.63 13.03 -9.64
C THR A 176 1.89 13.83 -9.32
N GLN A 177 2.96 13.17 -8.84
CA GLN A 177 4.23 13.81 -8.47
C GLN A 177 5.19 13.96 -9.67
N LEU A 178 4.67 14.22 -10.87
CA LEU A 178 5.45 14.28 -12.12
C LEU A 178 6.64 15.25 -12.07
N ASN A 179 6.47 16.41 -11.46
CA ASN A 179 7.55 17.39 -11.35
C ASN A 179 8.70 16.89 -10.47
N GLU A 180 8.38 16.04 -9.53
CA GLU A 180 9.30 15.44 -8.56
C GLU A 180 9.95 14.19 -9.12
N LEU A 181 9.22 13.47 -10.00
CA LEU A 181 9.73 12.30 -10.71
C LEU A 181 10.73 12.65 -11.84
N LYS A 182 10.77 13.90 -12.30
CA LYS A 182 11.61 14.35 -13.43
C LYS A 182 13.07 13.96 -13.31
N GLU A 183 13.64 13.99 -12.12
CA GLU A 183 15.05 13.65 -11.91
C GLU A 183 15.32 12.16 -12.11
N TRP A 184 14.38 11.30 -11.69
CA TRP A 184 14.55 9.85 -11.74
C TRP A 184 13.89 9.19 -12.94
N TYR A 185 12.88 9.85 -13.50
CA TYR A 185 12.08 9.35 -14.63
C TYR A 185 11.92 10.43 -15.71
N PRO A 186 13.02 10.92 -16.30
CA PRO A 186 12.95 12.02 -17.27
C PRO A 186 12.09 11.69 -18.51
N ASP A 187 12.10 10.43 -18.95
CA ASP A 187 11.32 9.99 -20.11
C ASP A 187 9.82 10.01 -19.84
N LEU A 188 9.39 9.66 -18.59
CA LEU A 188 8.00 9.78 -18.19
C LEU A 188 7.55 11.23 -18.24
N PHE A 189 8.32 12.12 -17.62
CA PHE A 189 8.02 13.53 -17.58
C PHE A 189 7.86 14.14 -19.01
N GLU A 190 8.72 13.77 -19.95
CA GLU A 190 8.64 14.28 -21.32
C GLU A 190 7.47 13.65 -22.10
N ARG A 191 7.11 12.42 -21.86
CA ARG A 191 5.93 11.75 -22.47
C ARG A 191 4.62 12.39 -22.00
N GLU A 192 4.49 12.63 -20.72
CA GLU A 192 3.30 13.22 -20.11
C GLU A 192 3.08 14.68 -20.51
N LYS A 193 4.16 15.45 -20.76
CA LYS A 193 4.08 16.81 -21.31
C LYS A 193 3.46 16.89 -22.71
N GLY A 194 3.54 15.80 -23.47
CA GLY A 194 3.07 15.75 -24.87
C GLY A 194 1.67 15.16 -25.02
N SER A 195 1.05 14.69 -23.95
CA SER A 195 -0.31 14.14 -23.94
C SER A 195 -1.32 15.16 -23.44
#